data_148d901fdc0a6f4ab7ec136205c43e34
#
_entry.id   148d901fdc0a6f4ab7ec136205c43e34
#
_cell.length_a   1.000
_cell.length_b   1.000
_cell.length_c   1.000
_cell.angle_alpha   90.00
_cell.angle_beta   90.00
_cell.angle_gamma   90.00
#
_symmetry.space_group_name_H-M   'P 1'
#
loop_
_entity.id
_entity.type
_entity.pdbx_description
1 polymer ?
#
loop_
_entity_poly.entity_id
_entity_poly.type
_entity_poly.pdbx_seq_one_letter_code
_entity_poly.pdbx_strand_id
1 'polypeptide(L)'
;MDLQQGKRMAAFLSFNQWIQKTFAFWVVLFSGIALWMPELFIWLKAYIPWVLGIIMFGMGMTMTAADFKGVLQSPKAVLIGVAAQFIVMPGLAYVLCKAFALPAEIAVGVILVGCCPGGTASNVITYMAKGNTALSVACTSVSTILAPILTPAIFYLLASQWL
;
A
#
# COMPACT_ATOMS: atom_id res chain seq x y z
N MET A 1 8.80 28.70 31.49
CA MET A 1 9.06 28.47 30.05
C MET A 1 8.22 27.33 29.49
N ASP A 2 7.51 26.57 30.33
CA ASP A 2 6.81 25.31 29.95
C ASP A 2 5.36 25.44 29.41
N LEU A 3 4.64 26.51 29.78
CA LEU A 3 3.23 26.67 29.40
C LEU A 3 3.02 26.99 27.90
N GLN A 4 3.98 27.68 27.27
CA GLN A 4 3.93 27.94 25.83
C GLN A 4 4.31 26.73 24.99
N GLN A 5 5.23 25.89 25.49
CA GLN A 5 5.61 24.66 24.85
C GLN A 5 4.47 23.63 24.90
N GLY A 6 3.76 23.54 26.02
CA GLY A 6 2.57 22.70 26.16
C GLY A 6 1.43 23.07 25.20
N LYS A 7 1.16 24.38 25.01
CA LYS A 7 0.14 24.85 24.07
C LYS A 7 0.51 24.60 22.61
N ARG A 8 1.78 24.73 22.22
CA ARG A 8 2.26 24.40 20.89
C ARG A 8 2.19 22.90 20.61
N MET A 9 2.53 22.09 21.60
CA MET A 9 2.44 20.62 21.51
C MET A 9 0.97 20.18 21.38
N ALA A 10 0.05 20.75 22.17
CA ALA A 10 -1.39 20.46 22.09
C ALA A 10 -1.98 20.89 20.73
N ALA A 11 -1.59 22.06 20.21
CA ALA A 11 -2.03 22.51 18.90
C ALA A 11 -1.49 21.61 17.77
N PHE A 12 -0.26 21.16 17.87
CA PHE A 12 0.33 20.23 16.90
C PHE A 12 -0.36 18.86 16.93
N LEU A 13 -0.66 18.34 18.11
CA LEU A 13 -1.40 17.08 18.28
C LEU A 13 -2.83 17.18 17.76
N SER A 14 -3.54 18.27 18.02
CA SER A 14 -4.90 18.46 17.51
C SER A 14 -4.92 18.65 15.99
N PHE A 15 -3.94 19.33 15.41
CA PHE A 15 -3.78 19.45 13.96
C PHE A 15 -3.51 18.10 13.29
N ASN A 16 -2.62 17.30 13.89
CA ASN A 16 -2.33 15.95 13.39
C ASN A 16 -3.57 15.04 13.46
N GLN A 17 -4.33 15.09 14.56
CA GLN A 17 -5.58 14.35 14.67
C GLN A 17 -6.64 14.80 13.66
N TRP A 18 -6.70 16.09 13.34
CA TRP A 18 -7.61 16.63 12.34
C TRP A 18 -7.25 16.13 10.94
N ILE A 19 -5.95 16.15 10.57
CA ILE A 19 -5.47 15.61 9.29
C ILE A 19 -5.80 14.12 9.18
N GLN A 20 -5.58 13.34 10.24
CA GLN A 20 -5.89 11.92 10.23
C GLN A 20 -7.39 11.65 10.03
N LYS A 21 -8.27 12.42 10.67
CA LYS A 21 -9.73 12.31 10.50
C LYS A 21 -10.21 12.69 9.10
N THR A 22 -9.55 13.66 8.48
CA THR A 22 -9.88 14.15 7.13
C THR A 22 -9.04 13.53 6.03
N PHE A 23 -8.21 12.53 6.32
CA PHE A 23 -7.32 11.88 5.35
C PHE A 23 -8.07 11.38 4.11
N ALA A 24 -9.18 10.68 4.27
CA ALA A 24 -9.98 10.17 3.16
C ALA A 24 -10.51 11.31 2.27
N PHE A 25 -10.92 12.42 2.87
CA PHE A 25 -11.37 13.61 2.13
C PHE A 25 -10.24 14.18 1.27
N TRP A 26 -9.04 14.33 1.81
CA TRP A 26 -7.89 14.83 1.05
C TRP A 26 -7.49 13.91 -0.09
N VAL A 27 -7.52 12.59 0.13
CA VAL A 27 -7.25 11.61 -0.92
C VAL A 27 -8.24 11.75 -2.07
N VAL A 28 -9.54 11.82 -1.78
CA VAL A 28 -10.58 11.99 -2.81
C VAL A 28 -10.44 13.33 -3.52
N LEU A 29 -10.19 14.41 -2.79
CA LEU A 29 -10.02 15.75 -3.35
C LEU A 29 -8.83 15.80 -4.32
N PHE A 30 -7.64 15.36 -3.87
CA PHE A 30 -6.45 15.38 -4.73
C PHE A 30 -6.54 14.41 -5.90
N SER A 31 -7.21 13.25 -5.72
CA SER A 31 -7.48 12.32 -6.82
C SER A 31 -8.41 12.96 -7.86
N GLY A 32 -9.46 13.66 -7.42
CA GLY A 32 -10.36 14.38 -8.33
C GLY A 32 -9.64 15.48 -9.12
N ILE A 33 -8.79 16.26 -8.45
CA ILE A 33 -7.98 17.30 -9.11
C ILE A 33 -7.00 16.66 -10.11
N ALA A 34 -6.36 15.54 -9.74
CA ALA A 34 -5.40 14.85 -10.61
C ALA A 34 -6.06 14.25 -11.85
N LEU A 35 -7.33 13.82 -11.76
CA LEU A 35 -8.10 13.36 -12.92
C LEU A 35 -8.46 14.50 -13.86
N TRP A 36 -8.73 15.69 -13.32
CA TRP A 36 -9.13 16.85 -14.14
C TRP A 36 -7.94 17.62 -14.71
N MET A 37 -6.82 17.67 -13.97
CA MET A 37 -5.60 18.39 -14.34
C MET A 37 -4.36 17.52 -14.12
N PRO A 38 -4.14 16.46 -14.92
CA PRO A 38 -3.04 15.51 -14.72
C PRO A 38 -1.66 16.18 -14.84
N GLU A 39 -1.55 17.25 -15.63
CA GLU A 39 -0.29 17.97 -15.85
C GLU A 39 0.31 18.54 -14.57
N LEU A 40 -0.52 18.94 -13.58
CA LEU A 40 -0.06 19.45 -12.31
C LEU A 40 0.72 18.40 -11.48
N PHE A 41 0.49 17.13 -11.74
CA PHE A 41 1.06 16.01 -10.95
C PHE A 41 2.10 15.20 -11.72
N ILE A 42 2.25 15.38 -13.04
CA ILE A 42 3.19 14.60 -13.85
C ILE A 42 4.64 14.78 -13.39
N TRP A 43 5.03 15.98 -13.01
CA TRP A 43 6.38 16.24 -12.49
C TRP A 43 6.68 15.47 -11.19
N LEU A 44 5.66 15.18 -10.38
CA LEU A 44 5.79 14.41 -9.13
C LEU A 44 6.22 12.96 -9.40
N LYS A 45 5.96 12.42 -10.60
CA LYS A 45 6.29 11.05 -10.98
C LYS A 45 7.77 10.70 -10.74
N ALA A 46 8.67 11.64 -11.03
CA ALA A 46 10.10 11.45 -10.80
C ALA A 46 10.46 11.36 -9.31
N TYR A 47 9.67 11.97 -8.43
CA TYR A 47 9.92 12.01 -6.99
C TYR A 47 9.21 10.91 -6.20
N ILE A 48 8.31 10.15 -6.83
CA ILE A 48 7.55 9.07 -6.17
C ILE A 48 8.46 8.11 -5.40
N PRO A 49 9.57 7.58 -5.95
CA PRO A 49 10.43 6.64 -5.22
C PRO A 49 11.04 7.27 -3.95
N TRP A 50 11.42 8.53 -4.02
CA TRP A 50 12.00 9.26 -2.89
C TRP A 50 10.97 9.52 -1.80
N VAL A 51 9.77 9.97 -2.18
CA VAL A 51 8.65 10.20 -1.23
C VAL A 51 8.24 8.89 -0.56
N LEU A 52 8.12 7.81 -1.32
CA LEU A 52 7.84 6.48 -0.78
C LEU A 52 8.95 6.02 0.18
N GLY A 53 10.22 6.25 -0.16
CA GLY A 53 11.35 5.96 0.72
C GLY A 53 11.25 6.69 2.06
N ILE A 54 10.93 7.99 2.06
CA ILE A 54 10.75 8.79 3.26
C ILE A 54 9.57 8.27 4.10
N ILE A 55 8.44 7.97 3.46
CA ILE A 55 7.26 7.41 4.15
C ILE A 55 7.61 6.06 4.79
N MET A 56 8.27 5.17 4.07
CA MET A 56 8.68 3.86 4.56
C MET A 56 9.67 3.99 5.73
N PHE A 57 10.62 4.89 5.64
CA PHE A 57 11.56 5.19 6.72
C PHE A 57 10.82 5.68 7.97
N GLY A 58 9.93 6.67 7.81
CA GLY A 58 9.10 7.19 8.90
C GLY A 58 8.26 6.10 9.58
N MET A 59 7.66 5.20 8.78
CA MET A 59 6.92 4.06 9.32
C MET A 59 7.82 3.07 10.04
N GLY A 60 9.02 2.79 9.52
CA GLY A 60 10.01 1.96 10.20
C GLY A 60 10.38 2.50 11.59
N MET A 61 10.48 3.83 11.73
CA MET A 61 10.75 4.49 13.00
C MET A 61 9.59 4.37 14.03
N THR A 62 8.36 4.12 13.58
CA THR A 62 7.22 3.91 14.49
C THR A 62 7.16 2.49 15.06
N MET A 63 7.97 1.57 14.53
CA MET A 63 7.99 0.17 14.93
C MET A 63 9.02 -0.07 16.03
N THR A 64 8.68 -0.91 17.00
CA THR A 64 9.56 -1.32 18.08
C THR A 64 10.19 -2.69 17.81
N ALA A 65 11.32 -2.97 18.46
CA ALA A 65 11.94 -4.31 18.38
C ALA A 65 10.98 -5.43 18.85
N ALA A 66 10.06 -5.12 19.77
CA ALA A 66 9.05 -6.05 20.24
C ALA A 66 8.04 -6.41 19.13
N ASP A 67 7.67 -5.44 18.28
CA ASP A 67 6.77 -5.67 17.14
C ASP A 67 7.39 -6.63 16.13
N PHE A 68 8.68 -6.45 15.81
CA PHE A 68 9.42 -7.38 14.94
C PHE A 68 9.51 -8.79 15.55
N LYS A 69 9.77 -8.88 16.85
CA LYS A 69 9.79 -10.17 17.54
C LYS A 69 8.42 -10.85 17.50
N GLY A 70 7.34 -10.10 17.68
CA GLY A 70 5.97 -10.60 17.56
C GLY A 70 5.66 -11.19 16.18
N VAL A 71 6.12 -10.53 15.10
CA VAL A 71 5.98 -11.02 13.72
C VAL A 71 6.78 -12.31 13.51
N LEU A 72 8.02 -12.37 13.99
CA LEU A 72 8.85 -13.58 13.90
C LEU A 72 8.26 -14.76 14.70
N GLN A 73 7.51 -14.50 15.76
CA GLN A 73 6.79 -15.51 16.52
C GLN A 73 5.49 -15.97 15.84
N SER A 74 5.02 -15.23 14.83
CA SER A 74 3.78 -15.53 14.11
C SER A 74 4.00 -15.74 12.60
N PRO A 75 4.89 -16.64 12.17
CA PRO A 75 5.23 -16.82 10.76
C PRO A 75 4.02 -17.27 9.93
N LYS A 76 3.08 -17.98 10.54
CA LYS A 76 1.82 -18.40 9.89
C LYS A 76 0.99 -17.23 9.42
N ALA A 77 0.90 -16.15 10.20
CA ALA A 77 0.12 -14.97 9.82
C ALA A 77 0.74 -14.25 8.60
N VAL A 78 2.07 -14.15 8.57
CA VAL A 78 2.79 -13.58 7.42
C VAL A 78 2.61 -14.47 6.18
N LEU A 79 2.74 -15.79 6.34
CA LEU A 79 2.57 -16.73 5.24
C LEU A 79 1.16 -16.67 4.64
N ILE A 80 0.13 -16.62 5.49
CA ILE A 80 -1.27 -16.48 5.05
C ILE A 80 -1.47 -15.16 4.32
N GLY A 81 -0.94 -14.05 4.86
CA GLY A 81 -1.05 -12.73 4.21
C GLY A 81 -0.38 -12.68 2.84
N VAL A 82 0.81 -13.25 2.72
CA VAL A 82 1.55 -13.33 1.45
C VAL A 82 0.85 -14.28 0.46
N ALA A 83 0.38 -15.43 0.92
CA ALA A 83 -0.37 -16.37 0.09
C ALA A 83 -1.68 -15.74 -0.40
N ALA A 84 -2.41 -15.04 0.46
CA ALA A 84 -3.62 -14.31 0.06
C ALA A 84 -3.30 -13.24 -1.01
N GLN A 85 -2.20 -12.51 -0.87
CA GLN A 85 -1.77 -11.51 -1.85
C GLN A 85 -1.54 -12.14 -3.23
N PHE A 86 -0.81 -13.24 -3.33
CA PHE A 86 -0.45 -13.84 -4.61
C PHE A 86 -1.46 -14.85 -5.17
N ILE A 87 -2.47 -15.23 -4.41
CA ILE A 87 -3.55 -16.14 -4.85
C ILE A 87 -4.85 -15.37 -5.05
N VAL A 88 -5.30 -14.64 -4.00
CA VAL A 88 -6.62 -14.00 -4.01
C VAL A 88 -6.64 -12.79 -4.94
N MET A 89 -5.61 -11.93 -4.88
CA MET A 89 -5.58 -10.71 -5.70
C MET A 89 -5.50 -11.01 -7.21
N PRO A 90 -4.56 -11.86 -7.70
CA PRO A 90 -4.54 -12.24 -9.11
C PRO A 90 -5.79 -13.01 -9.53
N GLY A 91 -6.29 -13.89 -8.67
CA GLY A 91 -7.52 -14.64 -8.93
C GLY A 91 -8.73 -13.72 -9.09
N LEU A 92 -8.90 -12.73 -8.21
CA LEU A 92 -9.95 -11.72 -8.34
C LEU A 92 -9.77 -10.87 -9.60
N ALA A 93 -8.56 -10.43 -9.90
CA ALA A 93 -8.27 -9.69 -11.13
C ALA A 93 -8.68 -10.49 -12.38
N TYR A 94 -8.34 -11.76 -12.43
CA TYR A 94 -8.74 -12.66 -13.50
C TYR A 94 -10.26 -12.82 -13.62
N VAL A 95 -10.94 -13.08 -12.50
CA VAL A 95 -12.41 -13.21 -12.46
C VAL A 95 -13.10 -11.93 -12.93
N LEU A 96 -12.63 -10.77 -12.49
CA LEU A 96 -13.17 -9.47 -12.91
C LEU A 96 -12.96 -9.24 -14.41
N CYS A 97 -11.79 -9.55 -14.97
CA CYS A 97 -11.55 -9.46 -16.41
C CYS A 97 -12.52 -10.32 -17.22
N LYS A 98 -12.83 -11.52 -16.75
CA LYS A 98 -13.81 -12.43 -17.38
C LYS A 98 -15.25 -11.92 -17.20
N ALA A 99 -15.62 -11.52 -16.00
CA ALA A 99 -16.99 -11.10 -15.68
C ALA A 99 -17.40 -9.83 -16.45
N PHE A 100 -16.47 -8.89 -16.62
CA PHE A 100 -16.71 -7.64 -17.37
C PHE A 100 -16.35 -7.74 -18.85
N ALA A 101 -15.91 -8.91 -19.33
CA ALA A 101 -15.47 -9.14 -20.72
C ALA A 101 -14.53 -8.02 -21.21
N LEU A 102 -13.51 -7.69 -20.40
CA LEU A 102 -12.61 -6.59 -20.68
C LEU A 102 -11.79 -6.83 -21.97
N PRO A 103 -11.54 -5.77 -22.78
CA PRO A 103 -10.62 -5.84 -23.90
C PRO A 103 -9.24 -6.35 -23.45
N ALA A 104 -8.53 -7.06 -24.35
CA ALA A 104 -7.26 -7.69 -24.02
C ALA A 104 -6.24 -6.75 -23.39
N GLU A 105 -6.12 -5.53 -23.93
CA GLU A 105 -5.18 -4.51 -23.43
C GLU A 105 -5.46 -4.11 -21.98
N ILE A 106 -6.73 -3.94 -21.63
CA ILE A 106 -7.14 -3.59 -20.26
C ILE A 106 -7.03 -4.80 -19.33
N ALA A 107 -7.44 -5.98 -19.79
CA ALA A 107 -7.38 -7.20 -19.01
C ALA A 107 -5.95 -7.54 -18.57
N VAL A 108 -4.98 -7.42 -19.48
CA VAL A 108 -3.55 -7.62 -19.19
C VAL A 108 -3.07 -6.64 -18.11
N GLY A 109 -3.46 -5.37 -18.19
CA GLY A 109 -3.11 -4.36 -17.19
C GLY A 109 -3.72 -4.66 -15.81
N VAL A 110 -5.00 -5.05 -15.75
CA VAL A 110 -5.68 -5.39 -14.49
C VAL A 110 -5.06 -6.63 -13.84
N ILE A 111 -4.74 -7.66 -14.63
CA ILE A 111 -4.08 -8.88 -14.13
C ILE A 111 -2.68 -8.54 -13.61
N LEU A 112 -1.92 -7.70 -14.34
CA LEU A 112 -0.59 -7.27 -13.90
C LEU A 112 -0.64 -6.58 -12.54
N VAL A 113 -1.59 -5.65 -12.35
CA VAL A 113 -1.80 -4.99 -11.05
C VAL A 113 -2.16 -5.99 -9.96
N GLY A 114 -3.02 -6.97 -10.27
CA GLY A 114 -3.37 -8.05 -9.33
C GLY A 114 -2.18 -8.92 -8.93
N CYS A 115 -1.20 -9.10 -9.82
CA CYS A 115 0.01 -9.88 -9.54
C CYS A 115 1.10 -9.09 -8.81
N CYS A 116 0.92 -7.77 -8.62
CA CYS A 116 1.89 -6.96 -7.88
C CYS A 116 1.88 -7.28 -6.39
N PRO A 117 3.03 -7.11 -5.70
CA PRO A 117 3.09 -7.24 -4.24
C PRO A 117 2.24 -6.18 -3.54
N GLY A 118 1.97 -6.39 -2.25
CA GLY A 118 1.19 -5.47 -1.43
C GLY A 118 1.73 -4.05 -1.45
N GLY A 119 0.84 -3.08 -1.64
CA GLY A 119 1.20 -1.66 -1.73
C GLY A 119 1.57 -1.05 -0.37
N THR A 120 2.51 -0.12 -0.38
CA THR A 120 2.94 0.61 0.83
C THR A 120 1.82 1.44 1.47
N ALA A 121 0.84 1.88 0.67
CA ALA A 121 -0.33 2.60 1.16
C ALA A 121 -1.15 1.78 2.18
N SER A 122 -1.20 0.45 2.02
CA SER A 122 -1.91 -0.42 2.98
C SER A 122 -1.30 -0.37 4.38
N ASN A 123 0.02 -0.19 4.49
CA ASN A 123 0.71 -0.07 5.77
C ASN A 123 0.30 1.23 6.48
N VAL A 124 0.19 2.35 5.73
CA VAL A 124 -0.28 3.64 6.27
C VAL A 124 -1.73 3.53 6.77
N ILE A 125 -2.59 2.91 5.96
CA ILE A 125 -4.00 2.68 6.33
C ILE A 125 -4.10 1.79 7.58
N THR A 126 -3.31 0.72 7.66
CA THR A 126 -3.25 -0.16 8.83
C THR A 126 -2.82 0.59 10.08
N TYR A 127 -1.81 1.45 9.98
CA TYR A 127 -1.38 2.31 11.08
C TYR A 127 -2.49 3.26 11.54
N MET A 128 -3.15 3.96 10.61
CA MET A 128 -4.25 4.87 10.92
C MET A 128 -5.45 4.16 11.53
N ALA A 129 -5.73 2.94 11.10
CA ALA A 129 -6.79 2.08 11.64
C ALA A 129 -6.42 1.43 12.99
N LYS A 130 -5.23 1.74 13.55
CA LYS A 130 -4.69 1.14 14.77
C LYS A 130 -4.59 -0.40 14.68
N GLY A 131 -4.38 -0.93 13.48
CA GLY A 131 -4.13 -2.35 13.23
C GLY A 131 -2.68 -2.74 13.52
N ASN A 132 -2.35 -4.01 13.29
CA ASN A 132 -1.00 -4.53 13.48
C ASN A 132 -0.09 -4.09 12.31
N THR A 133 0.55 -2.94 12.47
CA THR A 133 1.43 -2.33 11.46
C THR A 133 2.67 -3.19 11.20
N ALA A 134 3.20 -3.84 12.24
CA ALA A 134 4.36 -4.72 12.10
C ALA A 134 4.06 -5.91 11.18
N LEU A 135 2.90 -6.53 11.35
CA LEU A 135 2.45 -7.62 10.46
C LEU A 135 2.25 -7.12 9.02
N SER A 136 1.63 -5.96 8.85
CA SER A 136 1.40 -5.36 7.52
C SER A 136 2.71 -5.09 6.79
N VAL A 137 3.69 -4.47 7.46
CA VAL A 137 5.02 -4.20 6.89
C VAL A 137 5.76 -5.49 6.59
N ALA A 138 5.69 -6.50 7.46
CA ALA A 138 6.31 -7.81 7.23
C ALA A 138 5.72 -8.51 5.99
N CYS A 139 4.39 -8.54 5.87
CA CYS A 139 3.72 -9.09 4.68
C CYS A 139 4.16 -8.37 3.39
N THR A 140 4.19 -7.04 3.42
CA THR A 140 4.62 -6.23 2.28
C THR A 140 6.09 -6.50 1.93
N SER A 141 6.98 -6.58 2.92
CA SER A 141 8.40 -6.85 2.70
C SER A 141 8.63 -8.23 2.09
N VAL A 142 8.00 -9.26 2.64
CA VAL A 142 8.12 -10.63 2.13
C VAL A 142 7.53 -10.74 0.72
N SER A 143 6.35 -10.17 0.48
CA SER A 143 5.75 -10.19 -0.86
C SER A 143 6.60 -9.45 -1.88
N THR A 144 7.23 -8.33 -1.50
CA THR A 144 8.13 -7.57 -2.39
C THR A 144 9.38 -8.36 -2.75
N ILE A 145 9.97 -9.10 -1.79
CA ILE A 145 11.13 -9.98 -2.05
C ILE A 145 10.76 -11.13 -2.99
N LEU A 146 9.56 -11.69 -2.87
CA LEU A 146 9.08 -12.78 -3.71
C LEU A 146 8.57 -12.31 -5.09
N ALA A 147 8.18 -11.05 -5.23
CA ALA A 147 7.60 -10.49 -6.44
C ALA A 147 8.43 -10.69 -7.72
N PRO A 148 9.77 -10.55 -7.75
CA PRO A 148 10.55 -10.75 -8.95
C PRO A 148 10.38 -12.15 -9.60
N ILE A 149 10.00 -13.13 -8.80
CA ILE A 149 9.78 -14.52 -9.26
C ILE A 149 8.29 -14.79 -9.44
N LEU A 150 7.48 -14.49 -8.41
CA LEU A 150 6.06 -14.86 -8.40
C LEU A 150 5.21 -14.00 -9.34
N THR A 151 5.48 -12.69 -9.42
CA THR A 151 4.70 -11.79 -10.28
C THR A 151 4.79 -12.18 -11.76
N PRO A 152 5.97 -12.37 -12.37
CA PRO A 152 6.06 -12.81 -13.76
C PRO A 152 5.44 -14.19 -13.99
N ALA A 153 5.65 -15.13 -13.06
CA ALA A 153 5.13 -16.50 -13.20
C ALA A 153 3.58 -16.51 -13.18
N ILE A 154 2.97 -15.87 -12.20
CA ILE A 154 1.52 -15.83 -12.05
C ILE A 154 0.90 -15.00 -13.19
N PHE A 155 1.52 -13.88 -13.54
CA PHE A 155 1.09 -13.04 -14.65
C PHE A 155 1.05 -13.82 -15.96
N TYR A 156 2.13 -14.53 -16.31
CA TYR A 156 2.18 -15.36 -17.51
C TYR A 156 1.10 -16.42 -17.52
N LEU A 157 0.89 -17.11 -16.39
CA LEU A 157 -0.15 -18.14 -16.27
C LEU A 157 -1.56 -17.60 -16.50
N LEU A 158 -1.87 -16.42 -15.94
CA LEU A 158 -3.21 -15.86 -15.99
C LEU A 158 -3.48 -15.02 -17.24
N ALA A 159 -2.47 -14.29 -17.73
CA ALA A 159 -2.62 -13.40 -18.88
C ALA A 159 -2.42 -14.10 -20.24
N SER A 160 -1.90 -15.32 -20.26
CA SER A 160 -1.54 -16.05 -21.50
C SER A 160 -2.66 -16.15 -22.55
N GLN A 161 -3.92 -16.09 -22.12
CA GLN A 161 -5.07 -16.12 -23.04
C GLN A 161 -5.41 -14.75 -23.67
N TRP A 162 -4.76 -13.67 -23.25
CA TRP A 162 -4.93 -12.33 -23.79
C TRP A 162 -3.64 -11.77 -24.41
N LEU A 163 -2.51 -12.50 -24.26
CA LEU A 163 -1.23 -12.23 -24.91
C LEU A 163 -1.18 -12.93 -26.27
#